data_94e5aac29796dd5776e05f5f9837f1f1
#
_entry.id   94e5aac29796dd5776e05f5f9837f1f1
#
_cell.length_a   1.000
_cell.length_b   1.000
_cell.length_c   1.000
_cell.angle_alpha   90.00
_cell.angle_beta   90.00
_cell.angle_gamma   90.00
#
_symmetry.space_group_name_H-M   'P 1'
#
loop_
_entity.id
_entity.type
_entity.pdbx_description
1 polymer ?
#
loop_
_entity_poly.entity_id
_entity_poly.type
_entity_poly.pdbx_seq_one_letter_code
_entity_poly.pdbx_strand_id
1 'polypeptide(L)'
;MESLVYFLSLRAENENQSLLRRLKNLTRILLDERLNKGDLVAIKLHFGEPGNHAFIRPIFVRQVVEAVKEMGGKPFLTDANTLYKGMRSNAVDHLESAIYNGFSYSSVGAPIIIADGIYGDYFKEIEINLKNFKKIRVAGAIHDADFLLTLTHVKGHIGTGLGGAIKNVGMGCAPRSGKQMQHAQFKPDPNSSLCIGCSRC
;
A
#
# COMPACT_ATOMS: atom_id res chain seq x y z
N MET A 1 8.22 -21.61 12.82
CA MET A 1 9.13 -20.46 12.91
C MET A 1 8.40 -19.34 13.64
N GLU A 2 8.97 -18.86 14.72
CA GLU A 2 8.44 -17.69 15.42
C GLU A 2 8.72 -16.43 14.61
N SER A 3 7.71 -15.56 14.48
CA SER A 3 7.88 -14.28 13.77
C SER A 3 8.47 -13.25 14.71
N LEU A 4 9.57 -12.63 14.33
CA LEU A 4 10.20 -11.57 15.09
C LEU A 4 9.42 -10.26 14.92
N VAL A 5 9.05 -9.63 16.04
CA VAL A 5 8.34 -8.35 16.06
C VAL A 5 9.20 -7.32 16.78
N TYR A 6 9.44 -6.18 16.13
CA TYR A 6 10.15 -5.04 16.70
C TYR A 6 9.16 -3.95 17.13
N PHE A 7 9.39 -3.37 18.29
CA PHE A 7 8.60 -2.29 18.84
C PHE A 7 9.44 -1.03 19.05
N LEU A 8 8.95 0.12 18.55
CA LEU A 8 9.52 1.44 18.79
C LEU A 8 8.53 2.31 19.57
N SER A 9 8.91 2.72 20.78
CA SER A 9 8.14 3.71 21.54
C SER A 9 8.19 5.08 20.87
N LEU A 10 7.10 5.85 20.95
CA LEU A 10 7.11 7.26 20.53
C LEU A 10 7.83 8.17 21.54
N ARG A 11 8.09 7.68 22.75
CA ARG A 11 8.79 8.45 23.80
C ARG A 11 10.27 8.56 23.46
N ALA A 12 10.83 9.75 23.66
CA ALA A 12 12.25 10.04 23.52
C ALA A 12 12.67 10.94 24.70
N GLU A 13 13.78 10.59 25.34
CA GLU A 13 14.35 11.36 26.47
C GLU A 13 15.46 12.30 26.00
N ASN A 14 16.01 12.04 24.82
CA ASN A 14 17.07 12.85 24.22
C ASN A 14 17.03 12.76 22.69
N GLU A 15 17.83 13.56 21.99
CA GLU A 15 17.87 13.63 20.53
C GLU A 15 18.25 12.30 19.86
N ASN A 16 19.10 11.50 20.50
CA ASN A 16 19.52 10.19 19.97
C ASN A 16 18.37 9.17 19.96
N GLN A 17 17.36 9.37 20.78
CA GLN A 17 16.15 8.55 20.86
C GLN A 17 15.02 9.07 19.97
N SER A 18 15.29 10.04 19.08
CA SER A 18 14.23 10.54 18.18
C SER A 18 13.64 9.39 17.35
N LEU A 19 12.31 9.39 17.22
CA LEU A 19 11.60 8.34 16.48
C LEU A 19 12.10 8.20 15.03
N LEU A 20 12.43 9.32 14.38
CA LEU A 20 12.92 9.33 13.00
C LEU A 20 14.23 8.54 12.85
N ARG A 21 15.21 8.81 13.75
CA ARG A 21 16.48 8.10 13.75
C ARG A 21 16.30 6.61 14.04
N ARG A 22 15.47 6.27 15.04
CA ARG A 22 15.21 4.87 15.39
C ARG A 22 14.46 4.12 14.30
N LEU A 23 13.50 4.78 13.62
CA LEU A 23 12.79 4.20 12.47
C LEU A 23 13.75 3.87 11.33
N LYS A 24 14.66 4.79 11.01
CA LYS A 24 15.68 4.55 9.99
C LYS A 24 16.57 3.35 10.34
N ASN A 25 17.03 3.26 11.59
CA ASN A 25 17.83 2.12 12.05
C ASN A 25 17.02 0.80 12.04
N LEU A 26 15.77 0.82 12.49
CA LEU A 26 14.87 -0.33 12.41
C LEU A 26 14.69 -0.81 10.96
N THR A 27 14.51 0.12 10.03
CA THR A 27 14.39 -0.23 8.61
C THR A 27 15.64 -0.95 8.11
N ARG A 28 16.84 -0.51 8.50
CA ARG A 28 18.10 -1.20 8.15
C ARG A 28 18.13 -2.62 8.72
N ILE A 29 17.78 -2.79 10.00
CA ILE A 29 17.72 -4.12 10.65
C ILE A 29 16.75 -5.06 9.91
N LEU A 30 15.56 -4.55 9.52
CA LEU A 30 14.56 -5.35 8.82
C LEU A 30 14.97 -5.77 7.41
N LEU A 31 15.81 -4.97 6.75
CA LEU A 31 16.26 -5.18 5.38
C LEU A 31 17.63 -5.88 5.30
N ASP A 32 18.34 -5.97 6.42
CA ASP A 32 19.65 -6.61 6.50
C ASP A 32 19.59 -8.06 6.00
N GLU A 33 20.58 -8.47 5.23
CA GLU A 33 20.66 -9.79 4.55
C GLU A 33 19.52 -10.10 3.57
N ARG A 34 18.58 -9.17 3.35
CA ARG A 34 17.41 -9.40 2.46
C ARG A 34 17.42 -8.52 1.23
N LEU A 35 18.04 -7.34 1.30
CA LEU A 35 18.08 -6.36 0.23
C LEU A 35 19.43 -6.43 -0.48
N ASN A 36 19.42 -6.60 -1.81
CA ASN A 36 20.62 -6.54 -2.63
C ASN A 36 20.84 -5.14 -3.20
N LYS A 37 22.07 -4.82 -3.50
CA LYS A 37 22.41 -3.58 -4.18
C LYS A 37 21.81 -3.54 -5.57
N GLY A 38 21.04 -2.50 -5.84
CA GLY A 38 20.37 -2.30 -7.13
C GLY A 38 18.91 -2.73 -7.17
N ASP A 39 18.42 -3.49 -6.17
CA ASP A 39 17.04 -3.95 -6.08
C ASP A 39 16.06 -2.77 -6.20
N LEU A 40 15.03 -2.94 -7.01
CA LEU A 40 13.86 -2.06 -7.09
C LEU A 40 12.94 -2.33 -5.90
N VAL A 41 12.81 -1.37 -5.01
CA VAL A 41 12.05 -1.52 -3.76
C VAL A 41 10.72 -0.79 -3.85
N ALA A 42 9.63 -1.53 -3.96
CA ALA A 42 8.28 -0.99 -3.88
C ALA A 42 7.93 -0.69 -2.42
N ILE A 43 7.90 0.57 -2.03
CA ILE A 43 7.42 1.00 -0.71
C ILE A 43 5.91 1.24 -0.82
N LYS A 44 5.14 0.23 -0.41
CA LYS A 44 3.68 0.25 -0.50
C LYS A 44 3.06 0.92 0.73
N LEU A 45 2.32 1.95 0.48
CA LEU A 45 1.49 2.62 1.48
C LEU A 45 0.19 3.09 0.83
N HIS A 46 -0.74 3.66 1.57
CA HIS A 46 -1.81 4.45 0.96
C HIS A 46 -1.54 5.94 1.20
N PHE A 47 -1.73 6.73 0.16
CA PHE A 47 -1.43 8.17 0.18
C PHE A 47 -2.50 9.02 0.87
N GLY A 48 -3.65 8.44 1.22
CA GLY A 48 -4.82 9.15 1.75
C GLY A 48 -5.67 9.78 0.64
N GLU A 49 -6.92 10.11 0.97
CA GLU A 49 -7.76 10.98 0.15
C GLU A 49 -7.55 12.44 0.59
N PRO A 50 -7.79 13.44 -0.27
CA PRO A 50 -7.77 14.84 0.13
C PRO A 50 -8.70 15.09 1.34
N GLY A 51 -8.16 15.77 2.37
CA GLY A 51 -8.87 16.01 3.64
C GLY A 51 -8.80 14.86 4.66
N ASN A 52 -8.29 13.69 4.29
CA ASN A 52 -8.05 12.60 5.24
C ASN A 52 -6.62 12.71 5.79
N HIS A 53 -6.47 12.62 7.09
CA HIS A 53 -5.17 12.66 7.78
C HIS A 53 -4.75 11.30 8.39
N ALA A 54 -5.54 10.23 8.17
CA ALA A 54 -5.27 8.88 8.68
C ALA A 54 -4.36 8.08 7.72
N PHE A 55 -3.15 8.60 7.46
CA PHE A 55 -2.10 7.96 6.68
C PHE A 55 -0.72 8.21 7.32
N ILE A 56 0.30 7.45 6.93
CA ILE A 56 1.67 7.64 7.42
C ILE A 56 2.23 8.95 6.84
N ARG A 57 2.69 9.83 7.70
CA ARG A 57 3.20 11.15 7.30
C ARG A 57 4.48 11.02 6.45
N PRO A 58 4.66 11.88 5.43
CA PRO A 58 5.84 11.85 4.54
C PRO A 58 7.19 11.85 5.26
N ILE A 59 7.30 12.53 6.40
CA ILE A 59 8.54 12.60 7.18
C ILE A 59 9.02 11.22 7.67
N PHE A 60 8.09 10.30 8.02
CA PHE A 60 8.45 8.93 8.40
C PHE A 60 8.82 8.10 7.17
N VAL A 61 8.09 8.28 6.07
CA VAL A 61 8.35 7.60 4.79
C VAL A 61 9.72 7.97 4.27
N ARG A 62 10.14 9.23 4.39
CA ARG A 62 11.49 9.70 4.04
C ARG A 62 12.58 8.90 4.76
N GLN A 63 12.42 8.61 6.06
CA GLN A 63 13.42 7.85 6.81
C GLN A 63 13.59 6.43 6.28
N VAL A 64 12.50 5.81 5.86
CA VAL A 64 12.50 4.49 5.23
C VAL A 64 13.18 4.55 3.85
N VAL A 65 12.83 5.54 3.02
CA VAL A 65 13.44 5.77 1.71
C VAL A 65 14.96 5.97 1.83
N GLU A 66 15.40 6.81 2.78
CA GLU A 66 16.83 7.06 3.03
C GLU A 66 17.56 5.78 3.45
N ALA A 67 16.97 4.97 4.35
CA ALA A 67 17.56 3.70 4.76
C ALA A 67 17.74 2.74 3.58
N VAL A 68 16.71 2.59 2.74
CA VAL A 68 16.78 1.74 1.53
C VAL A 68 17.87 2.21 0.58
N LYS A 69 17.99 3.52 0.32
CA LYS A 69 19.04 4.09 -0.55
C LYS A 69 20.44 3.88 0.01
N GLU A 70 20.65 4.07 1.30
CA GLU A 70 21.94 3.88 1.97
C GLU A 70 22.39 2.42 1.93
N MET A 71 21.45 1.48 1.88
CA MET A 71 21.71 0.05 1.69
C MET A 71 21.90 -0.35 0.22
N GLY A 72 21.79 0.63 -0.72
CA GLY A 72 22.01 0.42 -2.15
C GLY A 72 20.77 0.04 -2.95
N GLY A 73 19.59 -0.04 -2.34
CA GLY A 73 18.32 -0.26 -3.04
C GLY A 73 17.84 1.00 -3.78
N LYS A 74 16.91 0.80 -4.71
CA LYS A 74 16.27 1.85 -5.53
C LYS A 74 14.79 1.95 -5.16
N PRO A 75 14.41 2.76 -4.15
CA PRO A 75 13.04 2.82 -3.68
C PRO A 75 12.15 3.66 -4.59
N PHE A 76 10.90 3.24 -4.71
CA PHE A 76 9.78 4.06 -5.20
C PHE A 76 8.56 3.89 -4.29
N LEU A 77 7.76 4.93 -4.12
CA LEU A 77 6.50 4.86 -3.39
C LEU A 77 5.40 4.36 -4.31
N THR A 78 4.50 3.54 -3.79
CA THR A 78 3.43 2.97 -4.61
C THR A 78 2.13 2.72 -3.84
N ASP A 79 1.03 2.76 -4.59
CA ASP A 79 -0.30 2.27 -4.25
C ASP A 79 -0.97 1.80 -5.54
N ALA A 80 -2.14 1.16 -5.45
CA ALA A 80 -2.97 0.81 -6.59
C ALA A 80 -4.32 1.53 -6.53
N ASN A 81 -4.89 1.83 -7.69
CA ASN A 81 -6.14 2.56 -7.84
C ASN A 81 -7.31 1.91 -7.08
N THR A 82 -8.26 2.74 -6.63
CA THR A 82 -9.45 2.29 -5.90
C THR A 82 -10.59 1.90 -6.84
N LEU A 83 -11.53 1.07 -6.33
CA LEU A 83 -12.77 0.76 -7.05
C LEU A 83 -13.80 1.88 -6.94
N TYR A 84 -13.87 2.52 -5.77
CA TYR A 84 -14.83 3.60 -5.54
C TYR A 84 -14.39 4.88 -6.26
N LYS A 85 -15.35 5.73 -6.56
CA LYS A 85 -15.12 7.06 -7.14
C LYS A 85 -14.45 7.95 -6.10
N GLY A 86 -13.42 8.66 -6.53
CA GLY A 86 -12.62 9.56 -5.69
C GLY A 86 -11.31 9.90 -6.39
N MET A 87 -10.47 10.67 -5.72
CA MET A 87 -9.19 11.13 -6.27
C MET A 87 -8.16 10.00 -6.48
N ARG A 88 -8.48 8.75 -6.11
CA ARG A 88 -7.59 7.60 -6.34
C ARG A 88 -8.18 6.55 -7.30
N SER A 89 -9.15 6.95 -8.13
CA SER A 89 -9.80 6.04 -9.08
C SER A 89 -9.05 5.84 -10.40
N ASN A 90 -8.07 6.68 -10.69
CA ASN A 90 -7.13 6.58 -11.81
C ASN A 90 -5.76 7.13 -11.38
N ALA A 91 -4.69 6.84 -12.13
CA ALA A 91 -3.34 7.18 -11.70
C ALA A 91 -3.05 8.69 -11.69
N VAL A 92 -3.71 9.48 -12.53
CA VAL A 92 -3.47 10.94 -12.60
C VAL A 92 -3.97 11.59 -11.33
N ASP A 93 -5.26 11.41 -11.01
CA ASP A 93 -5.88 11.95 -9.80
C ASP A 93 -5.24 11.35 -8.54
N HIS A 94 -4.83 10.07 -8.60
CA HIS A 94 -4.16 9.39 -7.49
C HIS A 94 -2.81 10.02 -7.18
N LEU A 95 -2.04 10.38 -8.20
CA LEU A 95 -0.78 11.08 -8.02
C LEU A 95 -1.01 12.50 -7.47
N GLU A 96 -2.01 13.22 -7.96
CA GLU A 96 -2.40 14.53 -7.42
C GLU A 96 -2.81 14.42 -5.95
N SER A 97 -3.61 13.41 -5.58
CA SER A 97 -3.97 13.13 -4.19
C SER A 97 -2.74 12.88 -3.30
N ALA A 98 -1.76 12.13 -3.80
CA ALA A 98 -0.51 11.90 -3.09
C ALA A 98 0.27 13.21 -2.88
N ILE A 99 0.39 14.03 -3.91
CA ILE A 99 1.08 15.34 -3.84
C ILE A 99 0.35 16.28 -2.88
N TYR A 100 -0.99 16.33 -2.95
CA TYR A 100 -1.82 17.13 -2.04
C TYR A 100 -1.59 16.76 -0.57
N ASN A 101 -1.40 15.47 -0.28
CA ASN A 101 -1.10 14.95 1.06
C ASN A 101 0.39 15.02 1.43
N GLY A 102 1.20 15.74 0.63
CA GLY A 102 2.59 16.07 0.91
C GLY A 102 3.60 15.03 0.43
N PHE A 103 3.20 14.04 -0.35
CA PHE A 103 4.13 13.08 -0.96
C PHE A 103 4.63 13.63 -2.29
N SER A 104 5.93 13.90 -2.37
CA SER A 104 6.62 14.31 -3.59
C SER A 104 8.07 13.86 -3.52
N TYR A 105 8.78 13.88 -4.64
CA TYR A 105 10.21 13.56 -4.62
C TYR A 105 10.99 14.47 -3.66
N SER A 106 10.67 15.75 -3.59
CA SER A 106 11.31 16.71 -2.70
C SER A 106 11.05 16.44 -1.21
N SER A 107 9.88 15.92 -0.86
CA SER A 107 9.53 15.63 0.54
C SER A 107 10.02 14.26 1.01
N VAL A 108 9.95 13.23 0.17
CA VAL A 108 10.26 11.84 0.56
C VAL A 108 11.52 11.28 -0.05
N GLY A 109 12.05 11.90 -1.12
CA GLY A 109 13.29 11.47 -1.77
C GLY A 109 13.16 10.27 -2.71
N ALA A 110 11.95 9.86 -3.10
CA ALA A 110 11.71 8.76 -4.03
C ALA A 110 10.59 9.12 -5.03
N PRO A 111 10.60 8.57 -6.25
CA PRO A 111 9.50 8.73 -7.20
C PRO A 111 8.24 8.03 -6.71
N ILE A 112 7.08 8.45 -7.23
CA ILE A 112 5.79 7.81 -6.99
C ILE A 112 5.36 7.11 -8.27
N ILE A 113 5.00 5.84 -8.19
CA ILE A 113 4.50 5.02 -9.30
C ILE A 113 3.18 4.39 -8.86
N ILE A 114 2.08 4.69 -9.56
CA ILE A 114 0.81 4.03 -9.33
C ILE A 114 0.87 2.65 -9.99
N ALA A 115 0.79 1.60 -9.16
CA ALA A 115 1.27 0.27 -9.51
C ALA A 115 0.45 -0.47 -10.57
N ASP A 116 -0.82 -0.12 -10.74
CA ASP A 116 -1.74 -0.78 -11.66
C ASP A 116 -2.04 0.04 -12.92
N GLY A 117 -1.18 1.05 -13.24
CA GLY A 117 -1.30 1.86 -14.43
C GLY A 117 -2.41 2.90 -14.36
N ILE A 118 -2.68 3.58 -15.49
CA ILE A 118 -3.58 4.74 -15.55
C ILE A 118 -4.99 4.37 -15.08
N TYR A 119 -5.54 3.27 -15.58
CA TYR A 119 -6.94 2.88 -15.32
C TYR A 119 -7.08 1.68 -14.37
N GLY A 120 -5.97 1.18 -13.80
CA GLY A 120 -5.98 0.03 -12.90
C GLY A 120 -6.05 -1.32 -13.61
N ASP A 121 -5.51 -1.39 -14.83
CA ASP A 121 -5.52 -2.54 -15.74
C ASP A 121 -4.14 -3.16 -15.97
N TYR A 122 -3.07 -2.56 -15.42
CA TYR A 122 -1.74 -3.16 -15.44
C TYR A 122 -1.54 -4.12 -14.27
N PHE A 123 -1.53 -5.42 -14.53
CA PHE A 123 -1.40 -6.46 -13.49
C PHE A 123 -0.78 -7.75 -14.03
N LYS A 124 -0.36 -8.60 -13.09
CA LYS A 124 0.00 -10.00 -13.33
C LYS A 124 -0.99 -10.91 -12.60
N GLU A 125 -1.39 -11.98 -13.26
CA GLU A 125 -2.23 -13.01 -12.66
C GLU A 125 -1.34 -14.15 -12.14
N ILE A 126 -1.55 -14.56 -10.88
CA ILE A 126 -0.75 -15.57 -10.18
C ILE A 126 -1.68 -16.68 -9.71
N GLU A 127 -1.33 -17.92 -10.03
CA GLU A 127 -2.02 -19.10 -9.53
C GLU A 127 -1.62 -19.38 -8.08
N ILE A 128 -2.60 -19.52 -7.19
CA ILE A 128 -2.38 -19.79 -5.77
C ILE A 128 -3.11 -21.03 -5.28
N ASN A 129 -4.11 -21.50 -6.00
CA ASN A 129 -4.88 -22.72 -5.74
C ASN A 129 -5.42 -22.87 -4.30
N LEU A 130 -5.79 -21.76 -3.65
CA LEU A 130 -6.36 -21.74 -2.32
C LEU A 130 -7.88 -22.01 -2.34
N LYS A 131 -8.48 -22.22 -1.17
CA LYS A 131 -9.91 -22.55 -1.01
C LYS A 131 -10.83 -21.54 -1.70
N ASN A 132 -10.63 -20.26 -1.46
CA ASN A 132 -11.50 -19.19 -1.95
C ASN A 132 -11.06 -18.59 -3.29
N PHE A 133 -9.78 -18.66 -3.60
CA PHE A 133 -9.20 -18.11 -4.82
C PHE A 133 -8.28 -19.13 -5.49
N LYS A 134 -8.49 -19.40 -6.77
CA LYS A 134 -7.56 -20.18 -7.58
C LYS A 134 -6.44 -19.32 -8.12
N LYS A 135 -6.77 -18.06 -8.43
CA LYS A 135 -5.85 -17.06 -8.97
C LYS A 135 -6.08 -15.73 -8.25
N ILE A 136 -5.01 -14.94 -8.16
CA ILE A 136 -5.05 -13.56 -7.71
C ILE A 136 -4.43 -12.65 -8.77
N ARG A 137 -4.78 -11.36 -8.73
CA ARG A 137 -4.17 -10.33 -9.56
C ARG A 137 -3.39 -9.38 -8.69
N VAL A 138 -2.12 -9.19 -9.02
CA VAL A 138 -1.20 -8.27 -8.36
C VAL A 138 -0.91 -7.11 -9.30
N ALA A 139 -0.94 -5.88 -8.80
CA ALA A 139 -0.63 -4.67 -9.56
C ALA A 139 0.79 -4.77 -10.14
N GLY A 140 0.95 -4.43 -11.43
CA GLY A 140 2.14 -4.74 -12.21
C GLY A 140 3.43 -4.22 -11.62
N ALA A 141 3.51 -2.93 -11.26
CA ALA A 141 4.74 -2.38 -10.70
C ALA A 141 5.14 -2.96 -9.33
N ILE A 142 4.17 -3.49 -8.56
CA ILE A 142 4.46 -4.22 -7.31
C ILE A 142 5.01 -5.60 -7.63
N HIS A 143 4.45 -6.28 -8.64
CA HIS A 143 4.93 -7.60 -9.08
C HIS A 143 6.35 -7.52 -9.66
N ASP A 144 6.63 -6.45 -10.42
CA ASP A 144 7.90 -6.29 -11.13
C ASP A 144 9.03 -5.74 -10.24
N ALA A 145 8.72 -5.35 -8.98
CA ALA A 145 9.73 -4.96 -8.01
C ALA A 145 10.44 -6.19 -7.41
N ASP A 146 11.75 -6.04 -7.12
CA ASP A 146 12.54 -7.10 -6.50
C ASP A 146 12.18 -7.27 -5.02
N PHE A 147 11.74 -6.19 -4.37
CA PHE A 147 11.41 -6.18 -2.94
C PHE A 147 10.15 -5.35 -2.66
N LEU A 148 9.26 -5.89 -1.81
CA LEU A 148 8.06 -5.20 -1.33
C LEU A 148 8.21 -4.84 0.16
N LEU A 149 8.25 -3.55 0.47
CA LEU A 149 8.22 -3.02 1.83
C LEU A 149 6.89 -2.30 2.07
N THR A 150 6.13 -2.73 3.07
CA THR A 150 4.81 -2.13 3.35
C THR A 150 4.83 -1.20 4.55
N LEU A 151 4.31 0.00 4.38
CA LEU A 151 4.09 0.98 5.45
C LEU A 151 2.59 1.12 5.68
N THR A 152 2.13 0.82 6.90
CA THR A 152 0.70 0.72 7.17
C THR A 152 0.29 1.59 8.35
N HIS A 153 -0.67 2.48 8.11
CA HIS A 153 -1.40 3.19 9.16
C HIS A 153 -2.57 2.30 9.61
N VAL A 154 -2.57 1.89 10.87
CA VAL A 154 -3.67 1.11 11.45
C VAL A 154 -4.83 2.03 11.78
N LYS A 155 -6.03 1.66 11.31
CA LYS A 155 -7.26 2.45 11.49
C LYS A 155 -8.51 1.58 11.49
N GLY A 156 -9.63 2.14 11.96
CA GLY A 156 -10.94 1.53 11.81
C GLY A 156 -11.34 1.36 10.34
N HIS A 157 -12.13 0.34 10.03
CA HIS A 157 -12.65 0.08 8.70
C HIS A 157 -14.08 -0.42 8.75
N ILE A 158 -14.97 0.21 7.97
CA ILE A 158 -16.41 -0.04 8.01
C ILE A 158 -16.80 -1.50 7.66
N GLY A 159 -16.11 -2.12 6.71
CA GLY A 159 -16.44 -3.47 6.24
C GLY A 159 -15.67 -4.59 6.93
N THR A 160 -14.52 -4.31 7.56
CA THR A 160 -13.64 -5.32 8.17
C THR A 160 -13.32 -5.04 9.64
N GLY A 161 -13.94 -4.02 10.25
CA GLY A 161 -13.66 -3.54 11.59
C GLY A 161 -12.31 -2.85 11.71
N LEU A 162 -11.23 -3.48 11.24
CA LEU A 162 -9.86 -2.98 11.29
C LEU A 162 -9.19 -3.02 9.91
N GLY A 163 -8.51 -1.94 9.56
CA GLY A 163 -7.61 -1.86 8.41
C GLY A 163 -6.16 -1.77 8.88
N GLY A 164 -5.37 -2.79 8.55
CA GLY A 164 -3.95 -2.91 8.93
C GLY A 164 -3.10 -3.49 7.79
N ALA A 165 -1.97 -4.12 8.13
CA ALA A 165 -1.00 -4.65 7.17
C ALA A 165 -1.63 -5.68 6.21
N ILE A 166 -2.44 -6.61 6.71
CA ILE A 166 -3.10 -7.63 5.88
C ILE A 166 -3.95 -6.97 4.78
N LYS A 167 -4.71 -5.92 5.12
CA LYS A 167 -5.52 -5.20 4.13
C LYS A 167 -4.66 -4.38 3.17
N ASN A 168 -3.60 -3.74 3.67
CA ASN A 168 -2.68 -2.96 2.82
C ASN A 168 -1.98 -3.84 1.78
N VAL A 169 -1.66 -5.08 2.12
CA VAL A 169 -1.10 -6.05 1.17
C VAL A 169 -2.20 -6.72 0.35
N GLY A 170 -3.13 -7.43 0.99
CA GLY A 170 -4.09 -8.28 0.31
C GLY A 170 -5.03 -7.55 -0.64
N MET A 171 -5.59 -6.41 -0.20
CA MET A 171 -6.46 -5.56 -1.02
C MET A 171 -5.65 -4.45 -1.72
N GLY A 172 -4.69 -3.85 -1.01
CA GLY A 172 -3.96 -2.68 -1.48
C GLY A 172 -3.01 -2.96 -2.64
N CYS A 173 -2.42 -4.14 -2.73
CA CYS A 173 -1.54 -4.54 -3.84
C CYS A 173 -2.31 -5.11 -5.04
N ALA A 174 -3.62 -5.32 -4.94
CA ALA A 174 -4.44 -5.77 -6.06
C ALA A 174 -4.78 -4.60 -6.99
N PRO A 175 -4.84 -4.81 -8.33
CA PRO A 175 -5.39 -3.86 -9.28
C PRO A 175 -6.91 -3.74 -9.09
N ARG A 176 -7.57 -2.80 -9.78
CA ARG A 176 -9.03 -2.62 -9.70
C ARG A 176 -9.79 -3.92 -9.94
N SER A 177 -9.42 -4.68 -10.96
CA SER A 177 -10.04 -5.98 -11.27
C SER A 177 -9.82 -7.04 -10.16
N GLY A 178 -8.64 -7.05 -9.53
CA GLY A 178 -8.36 -7.93 -8.38
C GLY A 178 -9.16 -7.54 -7.14
N LYS A 179 -9.30 -6.25 -6.86
CA LYS A 179 -10.19 -5.73 -5.81
C LYS A 179 -11.65 -6.14 -6.07
N GLN A 180 -12.11 -6.04 -7.32
CA GLN A 180 -13.45 -6.47 -7.72
C GLN A 180 -13.68 -7.97 -7.46
N MET A 181 -12.71 -8.82 -7.81
CA MET A 181 -12.77 -10.25 -7.52
C MET A 181 -12.93 -10.55 -6.03
N GLN A 182 -12.21 -9.83 -5.18
CA GLN A 182 -12.29 -9.97 -3.71
C GLN A 182 -13.65 -9.52 -3.17
N HIS A 183 -14.23 -8.45 -3.71
CA HIS A 183 -15.55 -7.96 -3.30
C HIS A 183 -16.70 -8.78 -3.89
N ALA A 184 -16.52 -9.42 -5.04
CA ALA A 184 -17.57 -10.19 -5.72
C ALA A 184 -18.03 -11.46 -4.96
N GLN A 185 -17.36 -11.82 -3.88
CA GLN A 185 -17.80 -12.90 -2.99
C GLN A 185 -19.01 -12.51 -2.12
N PHE A 186 -19.25 -11.22 -1.96
CA PHE A 186 -20.42 -10.67 -1.29
C PHE A 186 -21.38 -10.12 -2.35
N LYS A 187 -22.16 -11.01 -2.96
CA LYS A 187 -23.19 -10.59 -3.91
C LYS A 187 -24.50 -10.36 -3.16
N PRO A 188 -25.24 -9.28 -3.47
CA PRO A 188 -26.61 -9.18 -3.01
C PRO A 188 -27.43 -10.34 -3.58
N ASP A 189 -28.30 -10.88 -2.78
CA ASP A 189 -29.31 -11.88 -3.20
C ASP A 189 -30.66 -11.17 -3.34
N PRO A 190 -30.94 -10.54 -4.49
CA PRO A 190 -32.15 -9.76 -4.66
C PRO A 190 -33.37 -10.69 -4.81
N ASN A 191 -34.43 -10.39 -4.06
CA ASN A 191 -35.69 -11.05 -4.28
C ASN A 191 -36.23 -10.65 -5.66
N SER A 192 -36.19 -11.58 -6.61
CA SER A 192 -36.58 -11.34 -8.00
C SER A 192 -38.03 -10.87 -8.16
N SER A 193 -38.93 -11.24 -7.23
CA SER A 193 -40.33 -10.80 -7.24
C SER A 193 -40.54 -9.34 -6.80
N LEU A 194 -39.55 -8.77 -6.11
CA LEU A 194 -39.55 -7.37 -5.64
C LEU A 194 -38.57 -6.47 -6.41
N CYS A 195 -37.77 -7.07 -7.27
CA CYS A 195 -36.74 -6.35 -8.00
C CYS A 195 -37.33 -5.56 -9.18
N ILE A 196 -37.13 -4.24 -9.18
CA ILE A 196 -37.57 -3.35 -10.27
C ILE A 196 -36.42 -3.01 -11.26
N GLY A 197 -35.25 -3.65 -11.14
CA GLY A 197 -34.13 -3.44 -12.04
C GLY A 197 -33.43 -2.08 -11.94
N CYS A 198 -33.56 -1.36 -10.82
CA CYS A 198 -33.02 0.00 -10.67
C CYS A 198 -31.50 0.09 -10.50
N SER A 199 -30.79 -1.03 -10.46
CA SER A 199 -29.31 -1.15 -10.31
C SER A 199 -28.72 -0.44 -9.07
N ARG A 200 -29.50 -0.25 -7.99
CA ARG A 200 -29.04 0.38 -6.74
C ARG A 200 -28.36 -0.56 -5.78
N CYS A 201 -28.54 -1.87 -5.89
CA CYS A 201 -27.87 -2.89 -5.11
C CYS A 201 -26.59 -3.37 -5.79
#